data_816d59a41170a4bcb108e2ad1c5ff61b
#
_entry.id   816d59a41170a4bcb108e2ad1c5ff61b
#
_cell.length_a   1.000
_cell.length_b   1.000
_cell.length_c   1.000
_cell.angle_alpha   90.00
_cell.angle_beta   90.00
_cell.angle_gamma   90.00
#
_symmetry.space_group_name_H-M   'P 1'
#
loop_
_entity.id
_entity.type
_entity.pdbx_description
1 polymer ?
#
loop_
_entity_poly.entity_id
_entity_poly.type
_entity_poly.pdbx_seq_one_letter_code
_entity_poly.pdbx_strand_id
1 'polypeptide(L)'
;MSNYKFKTTNIRGKQYVEVNERIKFFRQEEQYKNWTIATEFPVLDGEVAVCKATIADTAGRVVSNGHAHEERSGSNINKTSFVENCETSAIGRALAMLGIGIDTSIASANEVEEAIAKQQAIVDNPQVQK
;
A
#
# COMPACT_ATOMS: atom_id res chain seq x y z
N MET A 1 17.47 -2.27 -18.04
CA MET A 1 17.21 -1.31 -16.96
C MET A 1 16.19 -0.30 -17.42
N SER A 2 15.12 -0.16 -16.69
CA SER A 2 14.06 0.75 -17.10
C SER A 2 14.41 2.20 -16.78
N ASN A 3 14.07 3.10 -17.69
CA ASN A 3 14.19 4.55 -17.45
C ASN A 3 12.86 5.14 -16.97
N TYR A 4 11.99 4.30 -16.45
CA TYR A 4 10.69 4.74 -15.99
C TYR A 4 10.81 5.78 -14.87
N LYS A 5 10.08 6.86 -15.02
CA LYS A 5 10.02 7.91 -14.01
C LYS A 5 8.68 7.82 -13.28
N PHE A 6 8.77 7.51 -12.00
CA PHE A 6 7.59 7.44 -11.16
C PHE A 6 7.09 8.85 -10.85
N LYS A 7 5.80 9.08 -11.04
CA LYS A 7 5.18 10.28 -10.52
C LYS A 7 5.20 10.23 -9.00
N THR A 8 5.50 11.36 -8.39
CA THR A 8 5.55 11.47 -6.94
C THR A 8 4.57 12.51 -6.44
N THR A 9 4.19 12.37 -5.19
CA THR A 9 3.33 13.32 -4.49
C THR A 9 4.14 13.94 -3.37
N ASN A 10 4.12 15.27 -3.28
CA ASN A 10 4.77 15.97 -2.18
C ASN A 10 3.89 15.90 -0.94
N ILE A 11 4.46 15.35 0.15
CA ILE A 11 3.78 15.31 1.43
C ILE A 11 4.76 15.84 2.46
N ARG A 12 4.44 16.98 3.04
CA ARG A 12 5.25 17.65 4.06
C ARG A 12 6.70 17.82 3.63
N GLY A 13 6.91 18.17 2.35
CA GLY A 13 8.22 18.48 1.80
C GLY A 13 9.03 17.31 1.27
N LYS A 14 8.51 16.10 1.34
CA LYS A 14 9.17 14.91 0.81
C LYS A 14 8.33 14.28 -0.31
N GLN A 15 9.00 13.73 -1.30
CA GLN A 15 8.33 13.08 -2.43
C GLN A 15 8.07 11.62 -2.12
N TYR A 16 6.86 11.16 -2.43
CA TYR A 16 6.44 9.77 -2.25
C TYR A 16 5.78 9.25 -3.51
N VAL A 17 6.01 7.98 -3.82
CA VAL A 17 5.41 7.33 -4.98
C VAL A 17 4.02 6.83 -4.61
N GLU A 18 3.05 7.04 -5.52
CA GLU A 18 1.70 6.50 -5.37
C GLU A 18 1.70 5.00 -5.68
N VAL A 19 0.81 4.25 -5.02
CA VAL A 19 0.70 2.82 -5.28
C VAL A 19 0.33 2.53 -6.73
N ASN A 20 -0.55 3.34 -7.32
CA ASN A 20 -0.94 3.13 -8.72
C ASN A 20 0.24 3.26 -9.69
N GLU A 21 1.23 4.10 -9.36
CA GLU A 21 2.44 4.20 -10.17
C GLU A 21 3.25 2.90 -10.10
N ARG A 22 3.33 2.28 -8.93
CA ARG A 22 4.01 1.00 -8.78
C ARG A 22 3.30 -0.10 -9.55
N ILE A 23 1.97 -0.13 -9.50
CA ILE A 23 1.17 -1.12 -10.24
C ILE A 23 1.35 -0.93 -11.74
N LYS A 24 1.31 0.32 -12.20
CA LYS A 24 1.48 0.64 -13.61
C LYS A 24 2.83 0.15 -14.13
N PHE A 25 3.90 0.44 -13.39
CA PHE A 25 5.24 -0.04 -13.74
C PHE A 25 5.26 -1.56 -13.82
N PHE A 26 4.73 -2.23 -12.81
CA PHE A 26 4.70 -3.68 -12.74
C PHE A 26 3.97 -4.28 -13.96
N ARG A 27 2.89 -3.67 -14.38
CA ARG A 27 2.10 -4.18 -15.51
C ARG A 27 2.72 -3.84 -16.87
N GLN A 28 3.54 -2.81 -16.95
CA GLN A 28 4.16 -2.40 -18.23
C GLN A 28 5.48 -3.08 -18.50
N GLU A 29 6.21 -3.50 -17.47
CA GLU A 29 7.55 -4.05 -17.65
C GLU A 29 7.53 -5.48 -18.12
N GLU A 30 8.29 -5.75 -19.17
CA GLU A 30 8.33 -7.07 -19.79
C GLU A 30 8.81 -8.14 -18.80
N GLN A 31 9.71 -7.80 -17.91
CA GLN A 31 10.26 -8.76 -16.94
C GLN A 31 9.19 -9.31 -15.98
N TYR A 32 8.09 -8.59 -15.80
CA TYR A 32 7.00 -9.02 -14.90
C TYR A 32 5.79 -9.55 -15.68
N LYS A 33 5.96 -9.81 -16.96
CA LYS A 33 4.87 -10.32 -17.78
C LYS A 33 4.38 -11.66 -17.22
N ASN A 34 3.07 -11.77 -17.08
CA ASN A 34 2.39 -12.95 -16.55
C ASN A 34 2.65 -13.21 -15.06
N TRP A 35 3.32 -12.29 -14.36
CA TRP A 35 3.37 -12.35 -12.91
C TRP A 35 2.03 -11.91 -12.35
N THR A 36 1.68 -12.40 -11.17
CA THR A 36 0.38 -12.16 -10.57
C THR A 36 0.50 -11.43 -9.24
N ILE A 37 -0.54 -10.67 -8.92
CA ILE A 37 -0.74 -10.08 -7.60
C ILE A 37 -2.04 -10.68 -7.08
N ALA A 38 -2.00 -11.28 -5.90
CA ALA A 38 -3.18 -11.80 -5.23
C ALA A 38 -3.27 -11.23 -3.83
N THR A 39 -4.49 -10.98 -3.38
CA THR A 39 -4.70 -10.47 -2.02
C THR A 39 -5.60 -11.44 -1.25
N GLU A 40 -5.38 -11.49 0.05
CA GLU A 40 -6.25 -12.19 0.97
C GLU A 40 -6.36 -11.39 2.26
N PHE A 41 -7.41 -11.63 3.01
CA PHE A 41 -7.64 -10.93 4.27
C PHE A 41 -7.65 -11.96 5.41
N PRO A 42 -6.48 -12.19 6.05
CA PRO A 42 -6.42 -13.06 7.23
C PRO A 42 -7.34 -12.63 8.36
N VAL A 43 -7.59 -11.31 8.45
CA VAL A 43 -8.58 -10.77 9.39
C VAL A 43 -9.46 -9.79 8.62
N LEU A 44 -10.76 -9.95 8.71
CA LEU A 44 -11.70 -9.00 8.10
C LEU A 44 -13.03 -9.08 8.85
N ASP A 45 -13.36 -8.00 9.53
CA ASP A 45 -14.67 -7.87 10.18
C ASP A 45 -15.15 -6.42 10.02
N GLY A 46 -16.15 -6.01 10.78
CA GLY A 46 -16.69 -4.66 10.64
C GLY A 46 -15.77 -3.55 11.13
N GLU A 47 -14.68 -3.87 11.82
CA GLU A 47 -13.80 -2.88 12.44
C GLU A 47 -12.35 -2.99 12.02
N VAL A 48 -11.88 -4.20 11.68
CA VAL A 48 -10.45 -4.45 11.43
C VAL A 48 -10.27 -5.18 10.11
N ALA A 49 -9.28 -4.76 9.34
CA ALA A 49 -8.84 -5.46 8.14
C ALA A 49 -7.33 -5.66 8.23
N VAL A 50 -6.89 -6.88 8.00
CA VAL A 50 -5.49 -7.20 7.75
C VAL A 50 -5.43 -7.83 6.37
N CYS A 51 -4.64 -7.27 5.49
CA CYS A 51 -4.51 -7.74 4.12
C CYS A 51 -3.10 -8.24 3.87
N LYS A 52 -2.99 -9.35 3.17
CA LYS A 52 -1.72 -9.86 2.66
C LYS A 52 -1.80 -9.84 1.13
N ALA A 53 -0.85 -9.16 0.51
CA ALA A 53 -0.68 -9.19 -0.94
C ALA A 53 0.51 -10.08 -1.27
N THR A 54 0.36 -10.93 -2.27
CA THR A 54 1.38 -11.89 -2.68
C THR A 54 1.65 -11.71 -4.17
N ILE A 55 2.92 -11.61 -4.53
CA ILE A 55 3.33 -11.54 -5.93
C ILE A 55 4.02 -12.86 -6.27
N ALA A 56 3.55 -13.48 -7.36
CA ALA A 56 4.14 -14.72 -7.85
C ALA A 56 4.60 -14.54 -9.28
N ASP A 57 5.69 -15.22 -9.64
CA ASP A 57 6.23 -15.17 -10.99
C ASP A 57 5.42 -16.09 -11.92
N THR A 58 5.84 -16.17 -13.17
CA THR A 58 5.14 -16.94 -14.19
C THR A 58 5.04 -18.43 -13.83
N ALA A 59 6.00 -18.95 -13.09
CA ALA A 59 5.99 -20.36 -12.65
C ALA A 59 5.16 -20.58 -11.38
N GLY A 60 4.56 -19.52 -10.83
CA GLY A 60 3.79 -19.62 -9.61
C GLY A 60 4.60 -19.53 -8.34
N ARG A 61 5.91 -19.23 -8.43
CA ARG A 61 6.75 -19.07 -7.26
C ARG A 61 6.48 -17.71 -6.61
N VAL A 62 6.26 -17.70 -5.31
CA VAL A 62 6.10 -16.45 -4.56
C VAL A 62 7.44 -15.71 -4.53
N VAL A 63 7.46 -14.48 -5.00
CA VAL A 63 8.67 -13.66 -5.05
C VAL A 63 8.61 -12.47 -4.10
N SER A 64 7.43 -12.10 -3.63
CA SER A 64 7.28 -10.99 -2.69
C SER A 64 5.93 -11.05 -2.02
N ASN A 65 5.84 -10.49 -0.82
CA ASN A 65 4.56 -10.24 -0.19
C ASN A 65 4.61 -8.94 0.62
N GLY A 66 3.45 -8.43 0.95
CA GLY A 66 3.30 -7.24 1.77
C GLY A 66 2.05 -7.35 2.60
N HIS A 67 2.08 -6.76 3.77
CA HIS A 67 0.96 -6.80 4.71
C HIS A 67 0.55 -5.39 5.08
N ALA A 68 -0.73 -5.21 5.37
CA ALA A 68 -1.26 -3.96 5.89
C ALA A 68 -2.34 -4.26 6.91
N HIS A 69 -2.55 -3.31 7.79
CA HIS A 69 -3.56 -3.37 8.84
C HIS A 69 -4.28 -2.03 8.88
N GLU A 70 -5.60 -2.06 8.84
CA GLU A 70 -6.41 -0.84 8.95
C GLU A 70 -7.58 -1.08 9.90
N GLU A 71 -7.99 0.00 10.56
CA GLU A 71 -9.15 -0.02 11.43
C GLU A 71 -10.18 0.98 10.91
N ARG A 72 -11.44 0.58 10.90
CA ARG A 72 -12.52 1.42 10.44
C ARG A 72 -12.59 2.73 11.20
N SER A 73 -12.37 2.70 12.51
CA SER A 73 -12.41 3.87 13.36
C SER A 73 -11.09 4.65 13.38
N GLY A 74 -10.08 4.21 12.61
CA GLY A 74 -8.75 4.81 12.65
C GLY A 74 -8.67 6.21 12.04
N SER A 75 -9.58 6.56 11.14
CA SER A 75 -9.62 7.89 10.52
C SER A 75 -10.96 8.10 9.85
N ASN A 76 -11.25 9.34 9.43
CA ASN A 76 -12.47 9.63 8.67
C ASN A 76 -12.48 8.90 7.33
N ILE A 77 -11.33 8.78 6.69
CA ILE A 77 -11.21 8.05 5.43
C ILE A 77 -11.56 6.59 5.64
N ASN A 78 -11.08 6.00 6.71
CA ASN A 78 -11.30 4.59 7.01
C ASN A 78 -12.74 4.24 7.39
N LYS A 79 -13.54 5.20 7.81
CA LYS A 79 -14.94 4.92 8.14
C LYS A 79 -15.71 4.27 6.98
N THR A 80 -15.33 4.62 5.74
CA THR A 80 -16.00 4.11 4.56
C THR A 80 -15.10 3.27 3.65
N SER A 81 -13.78 3.31 3.84
CA SER A 81 -12.83 2.75 2.88
C SER A 81 -11.69 1.96 3.53
N PHE A 82 -11.87 1.50 4.76
CA PHE A 82 -10.75 0.84 5.46
C PHE A 82 -10.31 -0.45 4.78
N VAL A 83 -11.23 -1.19 4.17
CA VAL A 83 -10.89 -2.43 3.48
C VAL A 83 -10.07 -2.14 2.22
N GLU A 84 -10.55 -1.20 1.39
CA GLU A 84 -9.87 -0.83 0.15
C GLU A 84 -8.51 -0.20 0.44
N ASN A 85 -8.42 0.64 1.45
CA ASN A 85 -7.16 1.27 1.84
C ASN A 85 -6.16 0.21 2.34
N CYS A 86 -6.66 -0.78 3.06
CA CYS A 86 -5.83 -1.89 3.54
C CYS A 86 -5.25 -2.68 2.36
N GLU A 87 -6.08 -3.00 1.39
CA GLU A 87 -5.64 -3.75 0.21
C GLU A 87 -4.62 -2.95 -0.61
N THR A 88 -4.89 -1.67 -0.84
CA THR A 88 -3.96 -0.80 -1.58
C THR A 88 -2.61 -0.74 -0.90
N SER A 89 -2.59 -0.56 0.41
CA SER A 89 -1.34 -0.50 1.17
C SER A 89 -0.58 -1.82 1.13
N ALA A 90 -1.28 -2.96 1.23
CA ALA A 90 -0.64 -4.27 1.14
C ALA A 90 0.01 -4.48 -0.22
N ILE A 91 -0.69 -4.13 -1.30
CA ILE A 91 -0.16 -4.23 -2.67
C ILE A 91 1.05 -3.32 -2.83
N GLY A 92 0.95 -2.08 -2.35
CA GLY A 92 2.05 -1.12 -2.44
C GLY A 92 3.31 -1.63 -1.77
N ARG A 93 3.17 -2.24 -0.59
CA ARG A 93 4.31 -2.80 0.14
C ARG A 93 4.90 -4.03 -0.58
N ALA A 94 4.07 -4.90 -1.13
CA ALA A 94 4.56 -6.05 -1.87
C ALA A 94 5.39 -5.62 -3.09
N LEU A 95 4.93 -4.60 -3.80
CA LEU A 95 5.67 -4.06 -4.95
C LEU A 95 6.95 -3.37 -4.52
N ALA A 96 6.92 -2.66 -3.39
CA ALA A 96 8.12 -2.03 -2.83
C ALA A 96 9.16 -3.08 -2.44
N MET A 97 8.74 -4.18 -1.84
CA MET A 97 9.67 -5.25 -1.45
C MET A 97 10.26 -5.96 -2.67
N LEU A 98 9.60 -5.88 -3.80
CA LEU A 98 10.13 -6.35 -5.07
C LEU A 98 11.15 -5.36 -5.68
N GLY A 99 11.23 -4.16 -5.14
CA GLY A 99 12.17 -3.14 -5.59
C GLY A 99 11.57 -2.05 -6.47
N ILE A 100 10.25 -2.00 -6.58
CA ILE A 100 9.58 -1.07 -7.49
C ILE A 100 9.26 0.23 -6.77
N GLY A 101 9.79 1.35 -7.31
CA GLY A 101 9.43 2.69 -6.84
C GLY A 101 9.90 3.00 -5.44
N ILE A 102 11.10 2.54 -5.05
CA ILE A 102 11.61 2.69 -3.69
C ILE A 102 12.74 3.71 -3.55
N ASP A 103 13.01 4.49 -4.60
CA ASP A 103 14.13 5.45 -4.57
C ASP A 103 13.98 6.49 -3.47
N THR A 104 12.75 6.85 -3.13
CA THR A 104 12.50 7.85 -2.08
C THR A 104 12.11 7.20 -0.76
N SER A 105 11.39 6.09 -0.79
CA SER A 105 10.84 5.48 0.41
C SER A 105 10.19 4.13 0.07
N ILE A 106 10.19 3.21 1.02
CA ILE A 106 9.38 1.98 0.90
C ILE A 106 7.91 2.35 1.07
N ALA A 107 7.59 3.23 2.03
CA ALA A 107 6.21 3.68 2.20
C ALA A 107 5.77 4.46 0.97
N SER A 108 4.56 4.17 0.50
CA SER A 108 3.94 4.88 -0.61
C SER A 108 3.30 6.18 -0.12
N ALA A 109 2.96 7.07 -1.07
CA ALA A 109 2.19 8.27 -0.76
C ALA A 109 0.87 7.90 -0.06
N ASN A 110 0.23 6.83 -0.51
CA ASN A 110 -1.02 6.35 0.07
C ASN A 110 -0.85 6.00 1.55
N GLU A 111 0.23 5.27 1.88
CA GLU A 111 0.50 4.89 3.27
C GLU A 111 0.80 6.09 4.15
N VAL A 112 1.54 7.06 3.64
CA VAL A 112 1.90 8.25 4.40
C VAL A 112 0.65 9.10 4.66
N GLU A 113 -0.20 9.27 3.66
CA GLU A 113 -1.46 10.00 3.83
C GLU A 113 -2.37 9.33 4.87
N GLU A 114 -2.43 7.99 4.85
CA GLU A 114 -3.18 7.23 5.85
C GLU A 114 -2.62 7.44 7.25
N ALA A 115 -1.29 7.41 7.40
CA ALA A 115 -0.65 7.61 8.70
C ALA A 115 -0.94 9.01 9.25
N ILE A 116 -0.91 10.03 8.38
CA ILE A 116 -1.24 11.40 8.78
C ILE A 116 -2.70 11.49 9.19
N ALA A 117 -3.60 10.88 8.44
CA ALA A 117 -5.02 10.87 8.78
C ALA A 117 -5.27 10.21 10.14
N LYS A 118 -4.56 9.13 10.45
CA LYS A 118 -4.66 8.46 11.75
C LYS A 118 -4.17 9.35 12.87
N GLN A 119 -3.06 10.04 12.67
CA GLN A 119 -2.53 10.98 13.66
C GLN A 119 -3.51 12.12 13.92
N GLN A 120 -4.13 12.63 12.85
CA GLN A 120 -5.11 13.70 12.98
C GLN A 120 -6.33 13.22 13.76
N ALA A 121 -6.78 12.01 13.53
CA ALA A 121 -7.92 11.43 14.25
C ALA A 121 -7.61 11.33 15.76
N ILE A 122 -6.39 11.01 16.13
CA ILE A 122 -5.95 10.94 17.53
C ILE A 122 -5.97 12.34 18.16
N VAL A 123 -5.50 13.35 17.44
CA VAL A 123 -5.50 14.74 17.93
C VAL A 123 -6.93 15.23 18.13
N ASP A 124 -7.82 14.94 17.16
CA ASP A 124 -9.21 15.40 17.20
C ASP A 124 -10.05 14.63 18.22
N ASN A 125 -9.66 13.42 18.56
CA ASN A 125 -10.37 12.57 19.50
C ASN A 125 -9.40 11.76 20.35
N PRO A 126 -8.91 12.34 21.45
CA PRO A 126 -7.90 11.68 22.30
C PRO A 126 -8.31 10.28 22.80
N GLN A 127 -9.60 9.99 22.87
CA GLN A 127 -10.08 8.68 23.34
C GLN A 127 -9.75 7.56 22.36
N VAL A 128 -9.38 7.87 21.12
CA VAL A 128 -8.99 6.88 20.11
C VAL A 128 -7.56 6.37 20.32
N GLN A 129 -6.79 7.00 21.18
CA GLN A 129 -5.36 6.73 21.37
C GLN A 129 -5.02 5.37 22.00
N LYS A 130 -5.93 4.59 22.30
CA LYS A 130 -5.67 3.31 22.97
C LYS A 130 -5.10 2.23 22.10
#